data_31028eaf5f091565b62cda9d4279bd75
#
_entry.id   31028eaf5f091565b62cda9d4279bd75
#
_cell.length_a   1.000
_cell.length_b   1.000
_cell.length_c   1.000
_cell.angle_alpha   90.00
_cell.angle_beta   90.00
_cell.angle_gamma   90.00
#
_symmetry.space_group_name_H-M   'P 1'
#
loop_
_entity.id
_entity.type
_entity.pdbx_description
1 polymer ?
#
loop_
_entity_poly.entity_id
_entity_poly.type
_entity_poly.pdbx_seq_one_letter_code
_entity_poly.pdbx_strand_id
1 'polypeptide(L)'
;MYKKIINSILTVIAFCLSVQSYAAVKRGFAIVVDPKSYQEAKNEINDYAKAIEDINGLKVFIVQDKWGIPDSIRAELTRLHSQKTFPIEGTVLLGDIPVAMIRDAQHMTSAFKMNQANDRRESSVPSDRFYDDLGLKFKFLDRDSVKPYYYSSLTADSRQYLRPTIYSGRIRPTDVGGTSRYQKLRAYLKKVVAEKRSKNTLNQMLYFNGHGYVSGSIMARIDEKLGLYEHFPWLLQQKNGIGYISYDQQPVTKYLLMNELQRLELDYAILHHHGAPDTQYMDGLPEVRTANDAKDFIKAYLRAHLHHAVDDKGKDKDSTITKLLKFMDVPASWLSDAYEPEIIKKDSLDDADTDLTIADFKAHGYKPNCRVVMIDACFTGSFHLDDCIADEYIFNPGKTVAVIANSVNVLQDKWSDRYMGLLGLGANVGFIP
;
A
#
# COMPACT_ATOMS: atom_id res chain seq x y z
N MET A 1 -56.83 -36.47 9.54
CA MET A 1 -56.06 -35.48 8.75
C MET A 1 -55.45 -34.40 9.63
N TYR A 2 -56.19 -33.72 10.54
CA TYR A 2 -55.72 -32.66 11.40
C TYR A 2 -54.54 -33.04 12.35
N LYS A 3 -54.56 -34.22 12.97
CA LYS A 3 -53.47 -34.71 13.84
C LYS A 3 -52.11 -34.86 13.14
N LYS A 4 -52.07 -35.23 11.86
CA LYS A 4 -50.83 -35.30 11.08
C LYS A 4 -50.26 -33.94 10.75
N ILE A 5 -51.11 -32.95 10.49
CA ILE A 5 -50.69 -31.55 10.21
C ILE A 5 -50.11 -30.93 11.48
N ILE A 6 -50.75 -31.10 12.64
CA ILE A 6 -50.28 -30.55 13.92
C ILE A 6 -48.92 -31.16 14.30
N ASN A 7 -48.73 -32.48 14.11
CA ASN A 7 -47.43 -33.13 14.39
C ASN A 7 -46.34 -32.64 13.43
N SER A 8 -46.64 -32.41 12.14
CA SER A 8 -45.66 -31.84 11.18
C SER A 8 -45.29 -30.40 11.54
N ILE A 9 -46.24 -29.59 11.97
CA ILE A 9 -45.98 -28.21 12.39
C ILE A 9 -45.14 -28.19 13.67
N LEU A 10 -45.43 -29.04 14.64
CA LEU A 10 -44.64 -29.20 15.87
C LEU A 10 -43.21 -29.68 15.60
N THR A 11 -43.02 -30.55 14.62
CA THR A 11 -41.68 -31.06 14.22
C THR A 11 -40.86 -29.94 13.53
N VAL A 12 -41.51 -29.15 12.67
CA VAL A 12 -40.85 -27.99 12.02
C VAL A 12 -40.48 -26.91 13.03
N ILE A 13 -41.36 -26.60 13.99
CA ILE A 13 -41.09 -25.65 15.08
C ILE A 13 -39.96 -26.17 15.98
N ALA A 14 -39.94 -27.47 16.33
CA ALA A 14 -38.84 -28.07 17.09
C ALA A 14 -37.52 -28.05 16.32
N PHE A 15 -37.54 -28.24 15.00
CA PHE A 15 -36.35 -28.14 14.16
C PHE A 15 -35.85 -26.69 14.03
N CYS A 16 -36.76 -25.72 13.94
CA CYS A 16 -36.39 -24.29 13.97
C CYS A 16 -35.89 -23.81 15.33
N LEU A 17 -36.33 -24.41 16.43
CA LEU A 17 -35.82 -24.10 17.79
C LEU A 17 -34.52 -24.82 18.13
N SER A 18 -34.12 -25.85 17.38
CA SER A 18 -32.83 -26.52 17.51
C SER A 18 -31.71 -25.91 16.68
N VAL A 19 -31.93 -24.77 16.02
CA VAL A 19 -30.85 -23.91 15.57
C VAL A 19 -30.14 -23.42 16.84
N GLN A 20 -29.21 -24.21 17.35
CA GLN A 20 -28.27 -23.78 18.36
C GLN A 20 -27.74 -22.45 17.88
N SER A 21 -28.08 -21.37 18.58
CA SER A 21 -27.37 -20.12 18.45
C SER A 21 -25.92 -20.44 18.85
N TYR A 22 -25.09 -20.74 17.85
CA TYR A 22 -23.65 -20.69 18.05
C TYR A 22 -23.40 -19.25 18.50
N ALA A 23 -23.21 -19.07 19.80
CA ALA A 23 -22.79 -17.80 20.33
C ALA A 23 -21.52 -17.43 19.57
N ALA A 24 -21.58 -16.37 18.78
CA ALA A 24 -20.46 -15.93 17.97
C ALA A 24 -19.26 -15.82 18.90
N VAL A 25 -18.18 -16.51 18.57
CA VAL A 25 -16.96 -16.49 19.39
C VAL A 25 -16.51 -15.04 19.46
N LYS A 26 -16.55 -14.48 20.67
CA LYS A 26 -16.08 -13.10 20.87
C LYS A 26 -14.61 -13.03 20.50
N ARG A 27 -14.27 -12.08 19.61
CA ARG A 27 -12.94 -11.92 19.03
C ARG A 27 -12.16 -10.79 19.69
N GLY A 28 -10.84 -10.81 19.52
CA GLY A 28 -9.94 -9.78 20.00
C GLY A 28 -9.12 -9.13 18.89
N PHE A 29 -8.46 -8.05 19.25
CA PHE A 29 -7.52 -7.31 18.40
C PHE A 29 -6.28 -6.94 19.22
N ALA A 30 -5.08 -7.04 18.65
CA ALA A 30 -3.84 -6.70 19.34
C ALA A 30 -3.27 -5.35 18.82
N ILE A 31 -2.92 -4.47 19.74
CA ILE A 31 -2.08 -3.30 19.47
C ILE A 31 -0.69 -3.63 20.02
N VAL A 32 0.23 -3.98 19.12
CA VAL A 32 1.63 -4.23 19.46
C VAL A 32 2.38 -2.92 19.38
N VAL A 33 2.98 -2.46 20.48
CA VAL A 33 3.59 -1.12 20.54
C VAL A 33 4.91 -1.15 21.32
N ASP A 34 5.87 -0.31 20.91
CA ASP A 34 7.08 -0.07 21.68
C ASP A 34 6.84 0.87 22.88
N PRO A 35 7.66 0.80 23.94
CA PRO A 35 7.43 1.56 25.17
C PRO A 35 7.44 3.08 24.96
N LYS A 36 8.30 3.59 24.06
CA LYS A 36 8.43 5.02 23.84
C LYS A 36 7.22 5.59 23.11
N SER A 37 6.78 4.92 22.04
CA SER A 37 5.56 5.28 21.31
C SER A 37 4.33 5.21 22.22
N TYR A 38 4.25 4.19 23.10
CA TYR A 38 3.16 4.11 24.06
C TYR A 38 3.19 5.26 25.06
N GLN A 39 4.36 5.59 25.62
CA GLN A 39 4.52 6.71 26.55
C GLN A 39 4.10 8.04 25.93
N GLU A 40 4.55 8.31 24.69
CA GLU A 40 4.35 9.59 23.98
C GLU A 40 2.93 9.79 23.43
N ALA A 41 2.20 8.72 23.18
CA ALA A 41 0.86 8.78 22.59
C ALA A 41 -0.18 7.94 23.35
N LYS A 42 0.01 7.77 24.68
CA LYS A 42 -0.80 6.87 25.52
C LYS A 42 -2.29 7.15 25.42
N ASN A 43 -2.69 8.42 25.46
CA ASN A 43 -4.10 8.79 25.45
C ASN A 43 -4.72 8.43 24.09
N GLU A 44 -4.05 8.78 22.99
CA GLU A 44 -4.52 8.51 21.62
C GLU A 44 -4.56 7.00 21.33
N ILE A 45 -3.61 6.22 21.85
CA ILE A 45 -3.61 4.76 21.72
C ILE A 45 -4.80 4.16 22.49
N ASN A 46 -5.09 4.64 23.70
CA ASN A 46 -6.23 4.18 24.47
C ASN A 46 -7.57 4.58 23.82
N ASP A 47 -7.67 5.78 23.26
CA ASP A 47 -8.85 6.23 22.49
C ASP A 47 -9.05 5.38 21.23
N TYR A 48 -7.97 5.03 20.54
CA TYR A 48 -8.01 4.12 19.40
C TYR A 48 -8.45 2.71 19.80
N ALA A 49 -7.91 2.17 20.88
CA ALA A 49 -8.31 0.88 21.44
C ALA A 49 -9.82 0.89 21.77
N LYS A 50 -10.28 1.95 22.46
CA LYS A 50 -11.69 2.11 22.79
C LYS A 50 -12.58 2.22 21.55
N ALA A 51 -12.15 2.93 20.53
CA ALA A 51 -12.92 3.04 19.28
C ALA A 51 -13.06 1.68 18.58
N ILE A 52 -12.02 0.83 18.62
CA ILE A 52 -12.09 -0.55 18.11
C ILE A 52 -13.09 -1.38 18.94
N GLU A 53 -13.04 -1.29 20.26
CA GLU A 53 -13.98 -2.00 21.14
C GLU A 53 -15.43 -1.55 20.88
N ASP A 54 -15.67 -0.25 20.85
CA ASP A 54 -17.01 0.34 20.71
C ASP A 54 -17.66 0.09 19.33
N ILE A 55 -16.84 0.09 18.25
CA ILE A 55 -17.36 0.07 16.87
C ILE A 55 -17.27 -1.33 16.26
N ASN A 56 -16.16 -2.02 16.48
CA ASN A 56 -15.95 -3.36 15.91
C ASN A 56 -16.37 -4.49 16.86
N GLY A 57 -16.66 -4.20 18.13
CA GLY A 57 -17.03 -5.21 19.13
C GLY A 57 -15.88 -6.17 19.51
N LEU A 58 -14.64 -5.78 19.24
CA LEU A 58 -13.45 -6.58 19.48
C LEU A 58 -12.85 -6.25 20.86
N LYS A 59 -12.41 -7.24 21.61
CA LYS A 59 -11.62 -7.00 22.82
C LYS A 59 -10.21 -6.59 22.45
N VAL A 60 -9.75 -5.40 22.87
CA VAL A 60 -8.41 -4.92 22.53
C VAL A 60 -7.39 -5.32 23.60
N PHE A 61 -6.25 -5.83 23.13
CA PHE A 61 -5.06 -6.14 23.91
C PHE A 61 -3.94 -5.18 23.51
N ILE A 62 -3.55 -4.26 24.39
CA ILE A 62 -2.37 -3.43 24.20
C ILE A 62 -1.16 -4.20 24.74
N VAL A 63 -0.28 -4.59 23.83
CA VAL A 63 0.91 -5.39 24.13
C VAL A 63 2.13 -4.51 23.98
N GLN A 64 2.74 -4.16 25.09
CA GLN A 64 3.87 -3.26 25.16
C GLN A 64 5.13 -4.01 25.61
N ASP A 65 6.20 -3.93 24.83
CA ASP A 65 7.51 -4.46 25.20
C ASP A 65 8.64 -3.79 24.40
N LYS A 66 9.89 -3.95 24.87
CA LYS A 66 11.09 -3.68 24.10
C LYS A 66 11.31 -4.79 23.09
N TRP A 67 10.69 -4.66 21.95
CA TRP A 67 10.72 -5.66 20.89
C TRP A 67 12.13 -5.85 20.33
N GLY A 68 12.89 -6.79 20.90
CA GLY A 68 14.27 -7.06 20.50
C GLY A 68 14.41 -7.89 19.23
N ILE A 69 13.45 -8.78 18.96
CA ILE A 69 13.44 -9.66 17.79
C ILE A 69 12.00 -9.88 17.29
N PRO A 70 11.80 -10.10 15.98
CA PRO A 70 10.49 -10.38 15.41
C PRO A 70 9.77 -11.60 16.01
N ASP A 71 10.53 -12.63 16.35
CA ASP A 71 9.98 -13.89 16.88
C ASP A 71 9.21 -13.71 18.20
N SER A 72 9.65 -12.79 19.05
CA SER A 72 8.94 -12.48 20.30
C SER A 72 7.54 -11.94 20.06
N ILE A 73 7.40 -11.03 19.07
CA ILE A 73 6.10 -10.51 18.66
C ILE A 73 5.23 -11.62 18.07
N ARG A 74 5.81 -12.41 17.16
CA ARG A 74 5.11 -13.53 16.54
C ARG A 74 4.62 -14.55 17.56
N ALA A 75 5.45 -14.87 18.56
CA ALA A 75 5.07 -15.78 19.65
C ALA A 75 3.88 -15.22 20.45
N GLU A 76 3.90 -13.93 20.76
CA GLU A 76 2.82 -13.28 21.51
C GLU A 76 1.52 -13.21 20.69
N LEU A 77 1.59 -12.88 19.40
CA LEU A 77 0.43 -12.91 18.50
C LEU A 77 -0.13 -14.33 18.37
N THR A 78 0.73 -15.35 18.29
CA THR A 78 0.32 -16.76 18.27
C THR A 78 -0.40 -17.14 19.57
N ARG A 79 0.13 -16.72 20.72
CA ARG A 79 -0.49 -16.95 22.03
C ARG A 79 -1.88 -16.30 22.11
N LEU A 80 -2.01 -15.04 21.70
CA LEU A 80 -3.28 -14.31 21.72
C LEU A 80 -4.29 -14.88 20.71
N HIS A 81 -3.83 -15.36 19.56
CA HIS A 81 -4.70 -16.02 18.60
C HIS A 81 -5.22 -17.38 19.07
N SER A 82 -4.38 -18.14 19.79
CA SER A 82 -4.70 -19.49 20.25
C SER A 82 -5.49 -19.53 21.55
N GLN A 83 -5.72 -18.40 22.21
CA GLN A 83 -6.46 -18.38 23.49
C GLN A 83 -7.94 -18.67 23.28
N LYS A 84 -8.56 -19.30 24.29
CA LYS A 84 -9.98 -19.70 24.22
C LYS A 84 -10.95 -18.52 24.30
N THR A 85 -10.57 -17.47 25.04
CA THR A 85 -11.42 -16.29 25.27
C THR A 85 -10.85 -15.11 24.50
N PHE A 86 -11.65 -14.54 23.62
CA PHE A 86 -11.25 -13.43 22.75
C PHE A 86 -9.99 -13.70 21.90
N PRO A 87 -9.90 -14.84 21.17
CA PRO A 87 -8.80 -15.03 20.23
C PRO A 87 -8.71 -13.85 19.27
N ILE A 88 -7.52 -13.33 19.05
CA ILE A 88 -7.36 -12.18 18.15
C ILE A 88 -7.63 -12.60 16.69
N GLU A 89 -8.25 -11.70 15.95
CA GLU A 89 -8.45 -11.82 14.50
C GLU A 89 -7.63 -10.81 13.71
N GLY A 90 -7.01 -9.84 14.39
CA GLY A 90 -6.18 -8.82 13.77
C GLY A 90 -5.19 -8.17 14.73
N THR A 91 -4.23 -7.45 14.16
CA THR A 91 -3.23 -6.69 14.88
C THR A 91 -2.85 -5.40 14.18
N VAL A 92 -2.35 -4.43 14.93
CA VAL A 92 -1.60 -3.29 14.42
C VAL A 92 -0.22 -3.24 15.06
N LEU A 93 0.81 -3.04 14.23
CA LEU A 93 2.20 -2.88 14.62
C LEU A 93 2.50 -1.38 14.70
N LEU A 94 2.64 -0.83 15.90
CA LEU A 94 2.67 0.60 16.14
C LEU A 94 4.03 1.05 16.68
N GLY A 95 4.66 2.02 16.02
CA GLY A 95 5.94 2.59 16.42
C GLY A 95 7.16 1.81 15.94
N ASP A 96 8.16 1.70 16.80
CA ASP A 96 9.45 1.06 16.49
C ASP A 96 9.36 -0.48 16.64
N ILE A 97 8.65 -1.08 15.70
CA ILE A 97 8.52 -2.55 15.62
C ILE A 97 9.56 -3.09 14.62
N PRO A 98 10.31 -4.14 14.98
CA PRO A 98 11.27 -4.77 14.07
C PRO A 98 10.70 -5.04 12.68
N VAL A 99 11.53 -4.92 11.65
CA VAL A 99 11.16 -5.21 10.27
C VAL A 99 11.68 -6.59 9.88
N ALA A 100 10.77 -7.48 9.55
CA ALA A 100 11.12 -8.78 9.00
C ALA A 100 11.45 -8.66 7.51
N MET A 101 12.67 -9.05 7.15
CA MET A 101 13.21 -9.06 5.78
C MET A 101 13.22 -10.51 5.29
N ILE A 102 12.33 -10.84 4.37
CA ILE A 102 12.03 -12.24 3.99
C ILE A 102 12.69 -12.60 2.67
N ARG A 103 13.35 -13.75 2.64
CA ARG A 103 13.93 -14.38 1.44
C ARG A 103 13.21 -15.68 1.11
N ASP A 104 13.48 -16.19 -0.09
CA ASP A 104 13.02 -17.49 -0.60
C ASP A 104 11.49 -17.62 -0.64
N ALA A 105 10.76 -16.50 -0.64
CA ALA A 105 9.31 -16.42 -0.63
C ALA A 105 8.68 -15.71 -1.85
N GLN A 106 9.48 -15.29 -2.82
CA GLN A 106 9.05 -14.46 -3.95
C GLN A 106 8.03 -15.13 -4.87
N HIS A 107 8.03 -16.46 -4.92
CA HIS A 107 7.06 -17.23 -5.70
C HIS A 107 5.63 -17.17 -5.13
N MET A 108 5.47 -16.66 -3.91
CA MET A 108 4.17 -16.50 -3.25
C MET A 108 3.54 -15.13 -3.51
N THR A 109 4.22 -14.23 -4.19
CA THR A 109 3.80 -12.83 -4.38
C THR A 109 4.00 -12.38 -5.82
N SER A 110 3.49 -11.21 -6.17
CA SER A 110 3.77 -10.52 -7.44
C SER A 110 5.11 -9.76 -7.43
N ALA A 111 5.91 -9.85 -6.37
CA ALA A 111 7.23 -9.24 -6.32
C ALA A 111 8.13 -9.68 -7.48
N PHE A 112 8.86 -8.72 -8.05
CA PHE A 112 9.84 -9.02 -9.08
C PHE A 112 10.89 -9.98 -8.53
N LYS A 113 11.20 -11.04 -9.27
CA LYS A 113 12.12 -12.06 -8.79
C LYS A 113 13.53 -11.51 -8.66
N MET A 114 14.02 -11.39 -7.43
CA MET A 114 15.37 -10.99 -7.11
C MET A 114 16.29 -12.21 -7.09
N ASN A 115 17.54 -12.04 -7.54
CA ASN A 115 18.52 -13.11 -7.47
C ASN A 115 18.88 -13.42 -6.01
N GLN A 116 18.49 -14.58 -5.53
CA GLN A 116 18.75 -15.00 -4.14
C GLN A 116 20.22 -15.35 -3.86
N ALA A 117 21.09 -15.39 -4.89
CA ALA A 117 22.53 -15.46 -4.70
C ALA A 117 23.18 -14.11 -4.30
N ASN A 118 22.46 -13.00 -4.52
CA ASN A 118 22.92 -11.68 -4.12
C ASN A 118 22.91 -11.52 -2.59
N ASP A 119 23.56 -10.46 -2.10
CA ASP A 119 23.49 -10.08 -0.69
C ASP A 119 22.05 -10.00 -0.21
N ARG A 120 21.83 -10.44 1.03
CA ARG A 120 20.48 -10.48 1.62
C ARG A 120 19.81 -9.12 1.72
N ARG A 121 20.56 -8.03 1.79
CA ARG A 121 20.02 -6.67 1.79
C ARG A 121 19.34 -6.33 0.47
N GLU A 122 19.86 -6.83 -0.63
CA GLU A 122 19.36 -6.60 -1.99
C GLU A 122 18.29 -7.62 -2.41
N SER A 123 18.24 -8.78 -1.75
CA SER A 123 17.40 -9.92 -2.16
C SER A 123 16.30 -10.28 -1.17
N SER A 124 16.04 -9.44 -0.18
CA SER A 124 14.96 -9.64 0.81
C SER A 124 13.80 -8.67 0.59
N VAL A 125 12.60 -9.13 0.94
CA VAL A 125 11.37 -8.35 0.92
C VAL A 125 11.00 -7.95 2.35
N PRO A 126 10.87 -6.66 2.68
CA PRO A 126 10.27 -6.25 3.95
C PRO A 126 8.78 -6.61 3.96
N SER A 127 8.37 -7.45 4.92
CA SER A 127 7.00 -7.97 4.91
C SER A 127 6.46 -8.32 6.29
N ASP A 128 5.29 -7.78 6.62
CA ASP A 128 4.57 -8.09 7.84
C ASP A 128 3.83 -9.44 7.79
N ARG A 129 3.87 -10.16 6.64
CA ARG A 129 3.44 -11.58 6.57
C ARG A 129 4.20 -12.46 7.56
N PHE A 130 5.36 -12.04 8.02
CA PHE A 130 6.05 -12.68 9.14
C PHE A 130 5.23 -12.70 10.43
N TYR A 131 4.47 -11.65 10.69
CA TYR A 131 3.71 -11.46 11.93
C TYR A 131 2.27 -11.97 11.85
N ASP A 132 1.64 -11.97 10.69
CA ASP A 132 0.22 -12.25 10.54
C ASP A 132 -0.10 -13.60 9.88
N ASP A 133 0.83 -14.17 9.12
CA ASP A 133 0.70 -15.54 8.60
C ASP A 133 1.42 -16.53 9.51
N LEU A 134 0.76 -16.87 10.63
CA LEU A 134 1.33 -17.71 11.68
C LEU A 134 1.61 -19.17 11.24
N GLY A 135 1.09 -19.57 10.08
CA GLY A 135 1.34 -20.91 9.51
C GLY A 135 2.63 -21.03 8.69
N LEU A 136 3.31 -19.93 8.38
CA LEU A 136 4.59 -19.96 7.68
C LEU A 136 5.73 -20.32 8.66
N LYS A 137 6.76 -20.97 8.14
CA LYS A 137 7.96 -21.33 8.90
C LYS A 137 9.18 -20.60 8.34
N PHE A 138 9.92 -19.95 9.20
CA PHE A 138 11.09 -19.19 8.83
C PHE A 138 12.33 -19.66 9.57
N LYS A 139 13.48 -19.55 8.91
CA LYS A 139 14.81 -19.72 9.50
C LYS A 139 15.46 -18.35 9.59
N PHE A 140 15.83 -17.93 10.79
CA PHE A 140 16.62 -16.72 11.00
C PHE A 140 17.97 -16.83 10.31
N LEU A 141 18.39 -15.77 9.62
CA LEU A 141 19.65 -15.69 8.92
C LEU A 141 20.62 -14.71 9.59
N ASP A 142 20.16 -13.47 9.80
CA ASP A 142 20.99 -12.40 10.34
C ASP A 142 20.17 -11.19 10.78
N ARG A 143 20.85 -10.25 11.43
CA ARG A 143 20.34 -8.95 11.83
C ARG A 143 21.19 -7.84 11.24
N ASP A 144 20.58 -6.77 10.78
CA ASP A 144 21.31 -5.54 10.42
C ASP A 144 21.89 -4.88 11.68
N SER A 145 23.10 -4.35 11.56
CA SER A 145 23.80 -3.72 12.69
C SER A 145 23.33 -2.29 12.99
N VAL A 146 22.66 -1.63 12.06
CA VAL A 146 22.24 -0.22 12.13
C VAL A 146 20.74 -0.07 12.12
N LYS A 147 20.09 -0.74 11.17
CA LYS A 147 18.63 -0.66 10.98
C LYS A 147 17.92 -1.79 11.75
N PRO A 148 16.63 -1.64 12.11
CA PRO A 148 15.87 -2.68 12.82
C PRO A 148 15.42 -3.81 11.88
N TYR A 149 16.31 -4.29 10.99
CA TYR A 149 16.03 -5.32 9.99
C TYR A 149 16.52 -6.69 10.44
N TYR A 150 15.65 -7.67 10.32
CA TYR A 150 15.90 -9.07 10.70
C TYR A 150 15.64 -9.96 9.49
N TYR A 151 16.70 -10.54 8.97
CA TYR A 151 16.67 -11.36 7.76
C TYR A 151 16.28 -12.80 8.09
N SER A 152 15.27 -13.29 7.42
CA SER A 152 14.77 -14.65 7.58
C SER A 152 14.46 -15.27 6.22
N SER A 153 14.69 -16.57 6.08
CA SER A 153 14.36 -17.34 4.89
C SER A 153 13.12 -18.20 5.14
N LEU A 154 12.19 -18.24 4.19
CA LEU A 154 11.12 -19.22 4.20
C LEU A 154 11.72 -20.62 4.06
N THR A 155 11.33 -21.54 4.93
CA THR A 155 11.88 -22.92 4.89
C THR A 155 11.17 -23.77 3.85
N ALA A 156 11.86 -24.76 3.30
CA ALA A 156 11.31 -25.64 2.26
C ALA A 156 10.12 -26.49 2.78
N ASP A 157 10.09 -26.78 4.08
CA ASP A 157 8.97 -27.50 4.74
C ASP A 157 7.84 -26.58 5.21
N SER A 158 7.95 -25.27 4.94
CA SER A 158 6.86 -24.33 5.17
C SER A 158 5.78 -24.50 4.12
N ARG A 159 4.58 -24.03 4.43
CA ARG A 159 3.54 -23.78 3.43
C ARG A 159 4.08 -22.82 2.38
N GLN A 160 3.86 -23.11 1.10
CA GLN A 160 4.38 -22.38 -0.05
C GLN A 160 3.33 -21.48 -0.71
N TYR A 161 2.39 -20.95 0.07
CA TYR A 161 1.37 -19.98 -0.34
C TYR A 161 0.95 -19.13 0.85
N LEU A 162 0.50 -17.90 0.59
CA LEU A 162 0.03 -16.98 1.62
C LEU A 162 -1.39 -17.33 2.07
N ARG A 163 -1.59 -17.35 3.37
CA ARG A 163 -2.89 -17.46 4.02
C ARG A 163 -2.83 -16.79 5.38
N PRO A 164 -2.95 -15.47 5.44
CA PRO A 164 -2.90 -14.74 6.71
C PRO A 164 -3.82 -15.37 7.75
N THR A 165 -3.29 -15.58 8.93
CA THR A 165 -4.04 -16.16 10.06
C THR A 165 -4.87 -15.08 10.75
N ILE A 166 -4.33 -13.88 10.81
CA ILE A 166 -4.94 -12.65 11.33
C ILE A 166 -4.71 -11.52 10.32
N TYR A 167 -5.56 -10.51 10.29
CA TYR A 167 -5.24 -9.32 9.50
C TYR A 167 -4.29 -8.39 10.23
N SER A 168 -3.51 -7.60 9.49
CA SER A 168 -2.52 -6.71 10.09
C SER A 168 -2.45 -5.35 9.40
N GLY A 169 -1.87 -4.39 10.12
CA GLY A 169 -1.48 -3.10 9.60
C GLY A 169 -0.30 -2.54 10.39
N ARG A 170 0.45 -1.61 9.77
CA ARG A 170 1.59 -0.96 10.41
C ARG A 170 1.40 0.54 10.49
N ILE A 171 1.76 1.13 11.63
CA ILE A 171 1.78 2.58 11.88
C ILE A 171 3.20 2.92 12.35
N ARG A 172 4.05 3.37 11.42
CA ARG A 172 5.46 3.66 11.69
C ARG A 172 5.82 5.09 11.24
N PRO A 173 5.46 6.11 12.01
CA PRO A 173 5.88 7.48 11.70
C PRO A 173 7.39 7.65 11.92
N THR A 174 7.99 8.51 11.11
CA THR A 174 9.41 8.90 11.15
C THR A 174 9.56 10.38 11.46
N ASP A 175 10.77 10.81 11.84
CA ASP A 175 11.07 12.23 12.15
C ASP A 175 11.37 13.06 10.88
N VAL A 176 11.21 12.51 9.69
CA VAL A 176 11.41 13.21 8.42
C VAL A 176 10.36 14.31 8.24
N GLY A 177 10.73 15.41 7.56
CA GLY A 177 9.81 16.51 7.26
C GLY A 177 9.64 17.53 8.38
N GLY A 178 10.47 17.49 9.43
CA GLY A 178 10.50 18.52 10.49
C GLY A 178 9.40 18.40 11.55
N THR A 179 8.52 17.41 11.45
CA THR A 179 7.51 17.11 12.47
C THR A 179 7.92 15.85 13.22
N SER A 180 7.92 15.90 14.55
CA SER A 180 8.26 14.74 15.37
C SER A 180 7.35 13.54 15.06
N ARG A 181 7.93 12.32 14.98
CA ARG A 181 7.22 11.07 14.80
C ARG A 181 6.06 10.90 15.78
N TYR A 182 6.23 11.33 17.02
CA TYR A 182 5.18 11.23 18.03
C TYR A 182 4.05 12.24 17.82
N GLN A 183 4.35 13.42 17.26
CA GLN A 183 3.30 14.36 16.85
C GLN A 183 2.49 13.78 15.66
N LYS A 184 3.19 13.22 14.67
CA LYS A 184 2.54 12.51 13.54
C LYS A 184 1.67 11.37 14.07
N LEU A 185 2.18 10.55 15.00
CA LEU A 185 1.44 9.43 15.59
C LEU A 185 0.16 9.90 16.28
N ARG A 186 0.24 10.91 17.16
CA ARG A 186 -0.93 11.43 17.84
C ARG A 186 -1.98 11.99 16.87
N ALA A 187 -1.53 12.77 15.88
CA ALA A 187 -2.42 13.35 14.88
C ALA A 187 -3.12 12.26 14.06
N TYR A 188 -2.38 11.25 13.63
CA TYR A 188 -2.92 10.12 12.87
C TYR A 188 -3.94 9.32 13.69
N LEU A 189 -3.64 8.96 14.93
CA LEU A 189 -4.57 8.19 15.77
C LEU A 189 -5.86 8.98 16.04
N LYS A 190 -5.80 10.29 16.28
CA LYS A 190 -7.00 11.16 16.38
C LYS A 190 -7.82 11.12 15.11
N LYS A 191 -7.18 11.22 13.94
CA LYS A 191 -7.82 11.13 12.63
C LYS A 191 -8.53 9.79 12.45
N VAL A 192 -7.85 8.68 12.70
CA VAL A 192 -8.43 7.33 12.57
C VAL A 192 -9.65 7.15 13.48
N VAL A 193 -9.56 7.60 14.74
CA VAL A 193 -10.70 7.54 15.69
C VAL A 193 -11.89 8.36 15.17
N ALA A 194 -11.64 9.56 14.66
CA ALA A 194 -12.69 10.41 14.09
C ALA A 194 -13.36 9.74 12.88
N GLU A 195 -12.57 9.22 11.92
CA GLU A 195 -13.11 8.55 10.74
C GLU A 195 -13.85 7.25 11.09
N LYS A 196 -13.37 6.44 12.03
CA LYS A 196 -14.10 5.28 12.53
C LYS A 196 -15.48 5.64 13.10
N ARG A 197 -15.59 6.76 13.80
CA ARG A 197 -16.85 7.22 14.40
C ARG A 197 -17.78 7.92 13.41
N SER A 198 -17.31 8.30 12.23
CA SER A 198 -18.09 9.05 11.23
C SER A 198 -19.23 8.25 10.60
N LYS A 199 -19.26 6.92 10.76
CA LYS A 199 -20.24 6.00 10.13
C LYS A 199 -20.31 6.17 8.61
N ASN A 200 -19.20 6.50 8.00
CA ASN A 200 -19.11 6.63 6.55
C ASN A 200 -19.33 5.27 5.87
N THR A 201 -19.98 5.29 4.73
CA THR A 201 -20.19 4.11 3.88
C THR A 201 -19.41 4.28 2.58
N LEU A 202 -18.86 3.21 2.04
CA LEU A 202 -18.18 3.21 0.76
C LEU A 202 -19.18 3.44 -0.37
N ASN A 203 -19.19 4.66 -0.92
CA ASN A 203 -20.12 5.06 -1.98
C ASN A 203 -19.47 5.89 -3.10
N GLN A 204 -18.20 6.27 -2.95
CA GLN A 204 -17.43 7.01 -3.95
C GLN A 204 -16.05 6.37 -4.11
N MET A 205 -15.72 5.97 -5.33
CA MET A 205 -14.42 5.40 -5.69
C MET A 205 -13.75 6.18 -6.82
N LEU A 206 -12.44 6.12 -6.87
CA LEU A 206 -11.62 6.62 -7.97
C LEU A 206 -10.74 5.48 -8.49
N TYR A 207 -10.75 5.30 -9.79
CA TYR A 207 -9.80 4.45 -10.50
C TYR A 207 -8.88 5.32 -11.34
N PHE A 208 -7.58 5.22 -11.11
CA PHE A 208 -6.55 5.92 -11.86
C PHE A 208 -5.65 4.93 -12.58
N ASN A 209 -5.49 5.12 -13.87
CA ASN A 209 -4.56 4.39 -14.71
C ASN A 209 -3.47 5.32 -15.21
N GLY A 210 -2.31 5.25 -14.58
CA GLY A 210 -1.11 5.98 -14.97
C GLY A 210 -0.30 5.26 -16.04
N HIS A 211 0.80 5.91 -16.46
CA HIS A 211 1.72 5.34 -17.45
C HIS A 211 2.39 4.05 -16.95
N GLY A 212 2.68 3.18 -17.89
CA GLY A 212 3.50 1.99 -17.67
C GLY A 212 2.79 0.82 -16.98
N TYR A 213 1.51 0.94 -16.71
CA TYR A 213 0.74 -0.22 -16.33
C TYR A 213 0.85 -1.29 -17.41
N VAL A 214 1.25 -2.51 -17.00
CA VAL A 214 1.53 -3.64 -17.92
C VAL A 214 0.34 -3.93 -18.83
N SER A 215 -0.84 -3.73 -18.32
CA SER A 215 -2.05 -3.73 -19.09
C SER A 215 -2.29 -2.40 -19.83
N GLY A 216 -1.30 -1.75 -20.38
CA GLY A 216 -1.49 -0.64 -21.32
C GLY A 216 -2.50 -1.00 -22.43
N SER A 217 -2.99 -2.23 -22.40
CA SER A 217 -4.13 -2.71 -23.15
C SER A 217 -5.42 -2.10 -22.60
N ILE A 218 -6.14 -1.40 -23.47
CA ILE A 218 -7.48 -0.86 -23.18
C ILE A 218 -8.40 -1.97 -22.64
N MET A 219 -8.27 -3.20 -23.13
CA MET A 219 -9.08 -4.34 -22.70
C MET A 219 -8.88 -4.69 -21.22
N ALA A 220 -7.64 -4.71 -20.74
CA ALA A 220 -7.38 -5.01 -19.33
C ALA A 220 -7.96 -3.91 -18.42
N ARG A 221 -7.87 -2.65 -18.82
CA ARG A 221 -8.46 -1.50 -18.09
C ARG A 221 -9.99 -1.57 -18.03
N ILE A 222 -10.63 -1.96 -19.13
CA ILE A 222 -12.09 -2.16 -19.18
C ILE A 222 -12.49 -3.32 -18.29
N ASP A 223 -11.81 -4.45 -18.37
CA ASP A 223 -12.08 -5.63 -17.54
C ASP A 223 -11.99 -5.29 -16.05
N GLU A 224 -10.96 -4.58 -15.65
CA GLU A 224 -10.77 -4.19 -14.25
C GLU A 224 -11.86 -3.24 -13.78
N LYS A 225 -12.21 -2.23 -14.58
CA LYS A 225 -13.30 -1.31 -14.27
C LYS A 225 -14.65 -2.02 -14.13
N LEU A 226 -14.92 -3.01 -14.99
CA LEU A 226 -16.11 -3.84 -14.88
C LEU A 226 -16.08 -4.69 -13.62
N GLY A 227 -14.92 -5.28 -13.28
CA GLY A 227 -14.71 -6.04 -12.05
C GLY A 227 -15.01 -5.22 -10.80
N LEU A 228 -14.68 -3.92 -10.77
CA LEU A 228 -15.03 -3.04 -9.66
C LEU A 228 -16.54 -2.93 -9.46
N TYR A 229 -17.33 -2.82 -10.53
CA TYR A 229 -18.78 -2.80 -10.43
C TYR A 229 -19.36 -4.15 -9.99
N GLU A 230 -18.71 -5.26 -10.32
CA GLU A 230 -19.11 -6.57 -9.83
C GLU A 230 -18.84 -6.72 -8.32
N HIS A 231 -17.72 -6.19 -7.85
CA HIS A 231 -17.35 -6.20 -6.44
C HIS A 231 -18.16 -5.23 -5.58
N PHE A 232 -18.57 -4.10 -6.15
CA PHE A 232 -19.27 -3.02 -5.47
C PHE A 232 -20.54 -2.63 -6.25
N PRO A 233 -21.53 -3.53 -6.43
CA PRO A 233 -22.68 -3.30 -7.32
C PRO A 233 -23.54 -2.11 -6.93
N TRP A 234 -23.56 -1.71 -5.67
CA TRP A 234 -24.30 -0.52 -5.22
C TRP A 234 -23.75 0.79 -5.77
N LEU A 235 -22.47 0.82 -6.21
CA LEU A 235 -21.86 2.00 -6.82
C LEU A 235 -22.51 2.35 -8.18
N LEU A 236 -23.11 1.40 -8.88
CA LEU A 236 -23.86 1.65 -10.10
C LEU A 236 -25.07 2.56 -9.88
N GLN A 237 -25.62 2.57 -8.67
CA GLN A 237 -26.78 3.38 -8.30
C GLN A 237 -26.38 4.77 -7.77
N GLN A 238 -25.10 5.01 -7.56
CA GLN A 238 -24.58 6.28 -7.06
C GLN A 238 -24.21 7.20 -8.23
N LYS A 239 -24.59 8.47 -8.14
CA LYS A 239 -24.11 9.48 -9.08
C LYS A 239 -22.58 9.57 -8.93
N ASN A 240 -21.87 9.31 -10.02
CA ASN A 240 -20.38 9.26 -10.03
C ASN A 240 -19.80 8.26 -9.02
N GLY A 241 -20.44 7.11 -8.83
CA GLY A 241 -20.00 6.09 -7.86
C GLY A 241 -18.56 5.63 -8.08
N ILE A 242 -18.12 5.49 -9.36
CA ILE A 242 -16.71 5.25 -9.71
C ILE A 242 -16.26 6.32 -10.71
N GLY A 243 -15.32 7.19 -10.30
CA GLY A 243 -14.56 8.07 -11.16
C GLY A 243 -13.47 7.29 -11.91
N TYR A 244 -13.16 7.71 -13.11
CA TYR A 244 -12.09 7.11 -13.91
C TYR A 244 -11.19 8.19 -14.50
N ILE A 245 -9.88 8.07 -14.28
CA ILE A 245 -8.85 8.92 -14.87
C ILE A 245 -7.83 8.00 -15.56
N SER A 246 -7.47 8.33 -16.81
CA SER A 246 -6.41 7.66 -17.52
C SER A 246 -5.42 8.70 -18.04
N TYR A 247 -4.14 8.42 -17.91
CA TYR A 247 -3.05 9.31 -18.30
C TYR A 247 -3.09 9.70 -19.77
N ASP A 248 -3.60 8.81 -20.64
CA ASP A 248 -3.69 9.01 -22.08
C ASP A 248 -4.85 9.91 -22.50
N GLN A 249 -5.72 10.30 -21.58
CA GLN A 249 -6.88 11.15 -21.84
C GLN A 249 -6.69 12.59 -21.34
N GLN A 250 -5.62 12.86 -20.60
CA GLN A 250 -5.36 14.14 -19.96
C GLN A 250 -3.91 14.58 -20.21
N PRO A 251 -3.67 15.82 -20.64
CA PRO A 251 -2.31 16.32 -20.88
C PRO A 251 -1.45 16.37 -19.62
N VAL A 252 -2.06 16.71 -18.46
CA VAL A 252 -1.40 16.76 -17.16
C VAL A 252 -2.31 16.10 -16.14
N THR A 253 -2.00 14.86 -15.79
CA THR A 253 -2.83 14.06 -14.88
C THR A 253 -2.53 14.31 -13.40
N LYS A 254 -1.31 14.74 -13.07
CA LYS A 254 -0.85 15.00 -11.70
C LYS A 254 -1.84 15.86 -10.89
N TYR A 255 -2.11 17.07 -11.37
CA TYR A 255 -2.96 18.01 -10.64
C TYR A 255 -4.43 17.59 -10.62
N LEU A 256 -4.89 16.93 -11.69
CA LEU A 256 -6.24 16.35 -11.70
C LEU A 256 -6.37 15.27 -10.64
N LEU A 257 -5.42 14.34 -10.56
CA LEU A 257 -5.41 13.29 -9.54
C LEU A 257 -5.33 13.87 -8.13
N MET A 258 -4.43 14.85 -7.91
CA MET A 258 -4.32 15.52 -6.61
C MET A 258 -5.65 16.17 -6.20
N ASN A 259 -6.34 16.84 -7.12
CA ASN A 259 -7.65 17.46 -6.85
C ASN A 259 -8.72 16.41 -6.52
N GLU A 260 -8.80 15.34 -7.29
CA GLU A 260 -9.78 14.26 -7.04
C GLU A 260 -9.53 13.56 -5.71
N LEU A 261 -8.29 13.29 -5.34
CA LEU A 261 -7.96 12.66 -4.06
C LEU A 261 -8.20 13.58 -2.85
N GLN A 262 -8.35 14.89 -3.05
CA GLN A 262 -8.73 15.84 -2.00
C GLN A 262 -10.24 15.95 -1.76
N ARG A 263 -11.07 15.29 -2.55
CA ARG A 263 -12.52 15.29 -2.36
C ARG A 263 -12.90 14.64 -1.02
N LEU A 264 -13.75 15.33 -0.26
CA LEU A 264 -14.13 14.92 1.09
C LEU A 264 -15.00 13.65 1.12
N GLU A 265 -15.74 13.40 0.06
CA GLU A 265 -16.63 12.27 -0.10
C GLU A 265 -15.95 11.01 -0.66
N LEU A 266 -14.69 11.12 -1.11
CA LEU A 266 -13.99 10.00 -1.71
C LEU A 266 -13.59 8.95 -0.65
N ASP A 267 -14.05 7.73 -0.84
CA ASP A 267 -13.85 6.65 0.13
C ASP A 267 -12.67 5.75 -0.22
N TYR A 268 -12.54 5.41 -1.49
CA TYR A 268 -11.51 4.46 -1.95
C TYR A 268 -10.94 4.89 -3.29
N ALA A 269 -9.63 4.79 -3.41
CA ALA A 269 -8.93 5.01 -4.68
C ALA A 269 -7.98 3.87 -5.00
N ILE A 270 -7.91 3.52 -6.29
CA ILE A 270 -6.96 2.57 -6.84
C ILE A 270 -6.11 3.30 -7.86
N LEU A 271 -4.80 3.27 -7.66
CA LEU A 271 -3.84 3.98 -8.47
C LEU A 271 -2.86 2.98 -9.09
N HIS A 272 -2.93 2.82 -10.42
CA HIS A 272 -1.99 1.98 -11.17
C HIS A 272 -0.99 2.87 -11.92
N HIS A 273 0.29 2.74 -11.61
CA HIS A 273 1.37 3.48 -12.26
C HIS A 273 2.73 2.87 -11.91
N HIS A 274 3.81 3.34 -12.50
CA HIS A 274 5.15 3.06 -12.02
C HIS A 274 5.44 3.83 -10.73
N GLY A 275 6.38 3.35 -9.90
CA GLY A 275 6.72 4.02 -8.66
C GLY A 275 8.14 3.80 -8.19
N ALA A 276 8.57 4.71 -7.34
CA ALA A 276 9.74 4.67 -6.50
C ALA A 276 9.33 4.96 -5.04
N PRO A 277 10.20 4.82 -4.05
CA PRO A 277 9.84 5.12 -2.67
C PRO A 277 9.27 6.53 -2.48
N ASP A 278 9.78 7.49 -3.20
CA ASP A 278 9.50 8.94 -3.10
C ASP A 278 8.69 9.51 -4.27
N THR A 279 8.36 8.69 -5.29
CA THR A 279 7.77 9.18 -6.54
C THR A 279 6.68 8.24 -7.05
N GLN A 280 5.56 8.82 -7.47
CA GLN A 280 4.53 8.20 -8.29
C GLN A 280 4.72 8.68 -9.73
N TYR A 281 5.16 7.79 -10.62
CA TYR A 281 5.32 8.06 -12.05
C TYR A 281 3.97 7.90 -12.75
N MET A 282 3.25 8.99 -12.89
CA MET A 282 1.85 8.95 -13.31
C MET A 282 1.67 9.19 -14.80
N ASP A 283 2.47 10.10 -15.36
CA ASP A 283 2.39 10.47 -16.75
C ASP A 283 3.47 9.80 -17.57
N GLY A 284 3.06 9.32 -18.70
CA GLY A 284 4.03 8.71 -19.53
C GLY A 284 4.59 9.62 -20.57
N LEU A 285 3.75 10.20 -21.30
CA LEU A 285 4.18 10.79 -22.55
C LEU A 285 3.37 12.05 -22.83
N PRO A 286 4.04 13.18 -23.13
CA PRO A 286 3.34 14.28 -23.75
C PRO A 286 2.70 13.78 -25.03
N GLU A 287 1.58 14.35 -25.40
CA GLU A 287 0.88 14.00 -26.62
C GLU A 287 1.79 14.28 -27.84
N VAL A 288 2.19 13.21 -28.52
CA VAL A 288 3.03 13.30 -29.71
C VAL A 288 2.13 13.44 -30.93
N ARG A 289 1.98 14.67 -31.41
CA ARG A 289 1.17 15.00 -32.59
C ARG A 289 1.99 15.12 -33.88
N THR A 290 3.25 15.47 -33.76
CA THR A 290 4.16 15.71 -34.87
C THR A 290 5.47 14.92 -34.71
N ALA A 291 6.23 14.81 -35.81
CA ALA A 291 7.56 14.22 -35.77
C ALA A 291 8.54 15.05 -34.89
N ASN A 292 8.31 16.35 -34.76
CA ASN A 292 9.13 17.19 -33.88
C ASN A 292 8.83 16.89 -32.41
N ASP A 293 7.55 16.72 -32.03
CA ASP A 293 7.18 16.34 -30.68
C ASP A 293 7.80 15.00 -30.30
N ALA A 294 7.77 14.00 -31.20
CA ALA A 294 8.41 12.71 -31.01
C ALA A 294 9.92 12.84 -30.82
N LYS A 295 10.58 13.70 -31.61
CA LYS A 295 12.00 13.96 -31.46
C LYS A 295 12.33 14.61 -30.13
N ASP A 296 11.58 15.63 -29.72
CA ASP A 296 11.82 16.35 -28.47
C ASP A 296 11.62 15.43 -27.28
N PHE A 297 10.60 14.58 -27.32
CA PHE A 297 10.38 13.55 -26.32
C PHE A 297 11.56 12.56 -26.21
N ILE A 298 12.02 12.01 -27.34
CA ILE A 298 13.16 11.07 -27.32
C ILE A 298 14.43 11.77 -26.81
N LYS A 299 14.64 13.04 -27.17
CA LYS A 299 15.75 13.84 -26.64
C LYS A 299 15.69 13.99 -25.12
N ALA A 300 14.52 14.35 -24.58
CA ALA A 300 14.32 14.47 -23.13
C ALA A 300 14.59 13.14 -22.41
N TYR A 301 14.06 12.04 -22.93
CA TYR A 301 14.32 10.69 -22.42
C TYR A 301 15.82 10.34 -22.40
N LEU A 302 16.53 10.62 -23.48
CA LEU A 302 17.98 10.39 -23.58
C LEU A 302 18.78 11.23 -22.59
N ARG A 303 18.41 12.51 -22.42
CA ARG A 303 19.04 13.42 -21.46
C ARG A 303 18.82 12.94 -20.02
N ALA A 304 17.59 12.56 -19.65
CA ALA A 304 17.29 12.02 -18.32
C ALA A 304 18.14 10.77 -18.01
N HIS A 305 18.26 9.86 -18.97
CA HIS A 305 19.09 8.67 -18.80
C HIS A 305 20.59 8.98 -18.71
N LEU A 306 21.06 9.99 -19.44
CA LEU A 306 22.44 10.45 -19.39
C LEU A 306 22.74 11.05 -18.00
N HIS A 307 21.92 11.97 -17.53
CA HIS A 307 22.06 12.60 -16.20
C HIS A 307 22.04 11.55 -15.10
N HIS A 308 21.05 10.66 -15.09
CA HIS A 308 20.98 9.58 -14.11
C HIS A 308 22.22 8.67 -14.11
N ALA A 309 22.75 8.35 -15.27
CA ALA A 309 23.95 7.51 -15.35
C ALA A 309 25.23 8.23 -14.93
N VAL A 310 25.40 9.49 -15.31
CA VAL A 310 26.62 10.26 -15.09
C VAL A 310 26.59 10.96 -13.73
N ASP A 311 25.54 11.74 -13.47
CA ASP A 311 25.47 12.64 -12.33
C ASP A 311 25.10 11.88 -11.04
N ASP A 312 24.17 10.92 -11.10
CA ASP A 312 23.74 10.15 -9.92
C ASP A 312 24.59 8.91 -9.68
N LYS A 313 25.02 8.20 -10.76
CA LYS A 313 25.77 6.94 -10.64
C LYS A 313 27.27 7.05 -10.94
N GLY A 314 27.77 8.24 -11.27
CA GLY A 314 29.17 8.49 -11.50
C GLY A 314 29.79 7.74 -12.69
N LYS A 315 28.97 7.35 -13.69
CA LYS A 315 29.49 6.66 -14.89
C LYS A 315 30.20 7.64 -15.81
N ASP A 316 31.13 7.10 -16.60
CA ASP A 316 31.83 7.89 -17.61
C ASP A 316 30.85 8.45 -18.65
N LYS A 317 30.92 9.77 -18.88
CA LYS A 317 30.00 10.51 -19.73
C LYS A 317 30.07 10.08 -21.20
N ASP A 318 31.28 10.01 -21.76
CA ASP A 318 31.45 9.74 -23.21
C ASP A 318 31.05 8.30 -23.55
N SER A 319 31.41 7.36 -22.68
CA SER A 319 30.96 5.97 -22.80
C SER A 319 29.44 5.84 -22.71
N THR A 320 28.82 6.60 -21.82
CA THR A 320 27.36 6.59 -21.63
C THR A 320 26.65 7.18 -22.84
N ILE A 321 27.10 8.32 -23.34
CA ILE A 321 26.59 8.94 -24.58
C ILE A 321 26.67 7.94 -25.74
N THR A 322 27.84 7.35 -25.96
CA THR A 322 28.04 6.38 -27.04
C THR A 322 27.06 5.21 -26.96
N LYS A 323 26.84 4.67 -25.76
CA LYS A 323 25.89 3.56 -25.54
C LYS A 323 24.45 3.97 -25.80
N LEU A 324 24.01 5.13 -25.31
CA LEU A 324 22.65 5.63 -25.49
C LEU A 324 22.34 5.90 -26.98
N LEU A 325 23.25 6.60 -27.69
CA LEU A 325 23.10 6.89 -29.11
C LEU A 325 23.02 5.61 -29.94
N LYS A 326 23.88 4.64 -29.64
CA LYS A 326 23.88 3.33 -30.31
C LYS A 326 22.60 2.53 -30.02
N PHE A 327 22.13 2.55 -28.77
CA PHE A 327 20.92 1.83 -28.37
C PHE A 327 19.67 2.33 -29.05
N MET A 328 19.51 3.66 -29.13
CA MET A 328 18.36 4.33 -29.76
C MET A 328 18.51 4.56 -31.25
N ASP A 329 19.70 4.30 -31.82
CA ASP A 329 20.04 4.55 -33.25
C ASP A 329 19.75 5.99 -33.71
N VAL A 330 20.19 6.97 -32.91
CA VAL A 330 19.93 8.40 -33.13
C VAL A 330 21.24 9.19 -33.33
N PRO A 331 21.18 10.36 -34.00
CA PRO A 331 22.34 11.21 -34.20
C PRO A 331 22.92 11.78 -32.91
N ALA A 332 24.25 11.94 -32.84
CA ALA A 332 24.93 12.54 -31.70
C ALA A 332 24.45 13.93 -31.32
N SER A 333 23.94 14.70 -32.31
CA SER A 333 23.34 16.02 -32.09
C SER A 333 22.11 16.00 -31.19
N TRP A 334 21.50 14.85 -30.90
CA TRP A 334 20.33 14.75 -30.05
C TRP A 334 20.68 14.85 -28.56
N LEU A 335 21.95 14.64 -28.20
CA LEU A 335 22.45 14.82 -26.83
C LEU A 335 23.42 16.00 -26.67
N SER A 336 23.66 16.78 -27.75
CA SER A 336 24.61 17.89 -27.68
C SER A 336 24.20 19.01 -26.74
N ASP A 337 22.91 19.16 -26.49
CA ASP A 337 22.29 20.17 -25.61
C ASP A 337 22.02 19.66 -24.18
N ALA A 338 22.43 18.44 -23.86
CA ALA A 338 22.04 17.77 -22.60
C ALA A 338 22.50 18.52 -21.33
N TYR A 339 23.57 19.30 -21.40
CA TYR A 339 24.11 20.06 -20.27
C TYR A 339 23.92 21.58 -20.43
N GLU A 340 23.11 22.00 -21.39
CA GLU A 340 22.75 23.43 -21.51
C GLU A 340 21.80 23.83 -20.37
N PRO A 341 22.07 24.91 -19.61
CA PRO A 341 21.28 25.26 -18.42
C PRO A 341 19.79 25.45 -18.67
N GLU A 342 19.42 26.02 -19.84
CA GLU A 342 18.02 26.23 -20.22
C GLU A 342 17.30 24.92 -20.52
N ILE A 343 18.01 23.94 -21.08
CA ILE A 343 17.46 22.61 -21.37
C ILE A 343 17.29 21.82 -20.06
N ILE A 344 18.27 21.83 -19.18
CA ILE A 344 18.16 21.21 -17.83
C ILE A 344 16.97 21.79 -17.09
N LYS A 345 16.83 23.13 -17.09
CA LYS A 345 15.69 23.80 -16.43
C LYS A 345 14.36 23.40 -17.07
N LYS A 346 14.29 23.35 -18.40
CA LYS A 346 13.08 22.94 -19.10
C LYS A 346 12.69 21.50 -18.74
N ASP A 347 13.64 20.56 -18.85
CA ASP A 347 13.40 19.16 -18.54
C ASP A 347 12.96 18.97 -17.08
N SER A 348 13.59 19.69 -16.13
CA SER A 348 13.20 19.66 -14.70
C SER A 348 11.79 20.20 -14.45
N LEU A 349 11.33 21.21 -15.20
CA LEU A 349 9.97 21.71 -15.07
C LEU A 349 8.96 20.74 -15.69
N ASP A 350 9.29 20.16 -16.84
CA ASP A 350 8.45 19.15 -17.48
C ASP A 350 8.29 17.92 -16.57
N ASP A 351 9.38 17.43 -15.95
CA ASP A 351 9.35 16.33 -14.98
C ASP A 351 8.52 16.67 -13.72
N ALA A 352 8.65 17.92 -13.24
CA ALA A 352 7.90 18.37 -12.07
C ALA A 352 6.37 18.38 -12.30
N ASP A 353 5.92 18.55 -13.53
CA ASP A 353 4.50 18.53 -13.88
C ASP A 353 3.97 17.11 -14.15
N THR A 354 4.85 16.14 -14.43
CA THR A 354 4.44 14.78 -14.78
C THR A 354 4.27 13.87 -13.56
N ASP A 355 5.16 13.95 -12.57
CA ASP A 355 5.23 12.99 -11.48
C ASP A 355 4.83 13.60 -10.14
N LEU A 356 4.19 12.82 -9.28
CA LEU A 356 3.87 13.23 -7.91
C LEU A 356 4.93 12.71 -6.95
N THR A 357 5.62 13.63 -6.31
CA THR A 357 6.71 13.32 -5.37
C THR A 357 6.32 13.65 -3.92
N ILE A 358 7.10 13.16 -2.97
CA ILE A 358 7.00 13.54 -1.54
C ILE A 358 7.03 15.07 -1.37
N ALA A 359 7.85 15.78 -2.16
CA ALA A 359 7.97 17.24 -2.08
C ALA A 359 6.67 17.96 -2.45
N ASP A 360 5.84 17.40 -3.31
CA ASP A 360 4.58 18.00 -3.74
C ASP A 360 3.56 18.15 -2.62
N PHE A 361 3.56 17.23 -1.66
CA PHE A 361 2.65 17.31 -0.52
C PHE A 361 2.83 18.63 0.24
N LYS A 362 4.07 19.10 0.40
CA LYS A 362 4.38 20.37 1.04
C LYS A 362 4.24 21.55 0.08
N ALA A 363 4.80 21.44 -1.13
CA ALA A 363 4.84 22.54 -2.10
C ALA A 363 3.45 23.01 -2.50
N HIS A 364 2.50 22.08 -2.67
CA HIS A 364 1.12 22.38 -3.06
C HIS A 364 0.13 22.41 -1.89
N GLY A 365 0.59 22.20 -0.65
CA GLY A 365 -0.31 22.04 0.50
C GLY A 365 -1.30 20.89 0.30
N TYR A 366 -0.88 19.84 -0.40
CA TYR A 366 -1.70 18.71 -0.80
C TYR A 366 -2.19 17.90 0.40
N LYS A 367 -3.50 17.73 0.51
CA LYS A 367 -4.17 17.08 1.65
C LYS A 367 -5.17 16.03 1.15
N PRO A 368 -4.71 14.81 0.84
CA PRO A 368 -5.59 13.77 0.37
C PRO A 368 -6.66 13.42 1.41
N ASN A 369 -7.91 13.39 0.98
CA ASN A 369 -9.08 13.07 1.79
C ASN A 369 -9.68 11.71 1.45
N CYS A 370 -9.20 11.05 0.40
CA CYS A 370 -9.58 9.68 0.10
C CYS A 370 -9.23 8.79 1.29
N ARG A 371 -10.21 8.11 1.87
CA ARG A 371 -10.05 7.38 3.14
C ARG A 371 -9.12 6.20 3.05
N VAL A 372 -9.21 5.45 1.95
CA VAL A 372 -8.33 4.31 1.67
C VAL A 372 -7.73 4.49 0.28
N VAL A 373 -6.42 4.43 0.18
CA VAL A 373 -5.70 4.54 -1.09
C VAL A 373 -4.93 3.25 -1.34
N MET A 374 -5.20 2.60 -2.45
CA MET A 374 -4.40 1.50 -2.95
C MET A 374 -3.46 2.01 -4.03
N ILE A 375 -2.17 1.83 -3.84
CA ILE A 375 -1.12 2.25 -4.78
C ILE A 375 -0.48 0.97 -5.34
N ASP A 376 -0.96 0.54 -6.49
CA ASP A 376 -0.39 -0.60 -7.22
C ASP A 376 0.78 -0.13 -8.08
N ALA A 377 1.87 0.17 -7.39
CA ALA A 377 3.12 0.67 -7.96
C ALA A 377 4.32 0.13 -7.17
N CYS A 378 5.48 0.06 -7.82
CA CYS A 378 6.72 -0.41 -7.19
C CYS A 378 7.14 0.53 -6.05
N PHE A 379 7.63 -0.01 -4.95
CA PHE A 379 8.32 0.67 -3.84
C PHE A 379 7.53 1.74 -3.08
N THR A 380 6.37 2.16 -3.53
CA THR A 380 5.60 3.28 -2.91
C THR A 380 5.18 3.03 -1.46
N GLY A 381 5.19 1.76 -1.02
CA GLY A 381 4.98 1.33 0.35
C GLY A 381 6.24 0.82 1.05
N SER A 382 7.41 1.38 0.76
CA SER A 382 8.70 1.00 1.35
C SER A 382 8.82 1.42 2.81
N PHE A 383 7.89 0.98 3.64
CA PHE A 383 7.73 1.31 5.06
C PHE A 383 8.98 1.07 5.93
N HIS A 384 9.94 0.32 5.45
CA HIS A 384 11.22 0.06 6.11
C HIS A 384 12.20 1.22 5.96
N LEU A 385 12.02 2.09 4.98
CA LEU A 385 12.80 3.31 4.79
C LEU A 385 12.38 4.40 5.77
N ASP A 386 13.11 5.51 5.77
CA ASP A 386 12.83 6.63 6.66
C ASP A 386 11.69 7.52 6.13
N ASP A 387 11.36 7.41 4.84
CA ASP A 387 10.22 8.06 4.19
C ASP A 387 9.76 7.28 2.96
N CYS A 388 8.48 7.34 2.65
CA CYS A 388 7.92 6.83 1.40
C CYS A 388 6.58 7.50 1.09
N ILE A 389 6.12 7.38 -0.16
CA ILE A 389 4.85 7.96 -0.62
C ILE A 389 3.67 7.55 0.27
N ALA A 390 3.59 6.29 0.69
CA ALA A 390 2.52 5.81 1.56
C ALA A 390 2.48 6.55 2.91
N ASP A 391 3.64 6.90 3.47
CA ASP A 391 3.74 7.64 4.73
C ASP A 391 3.18 9.06 4.59
N GLU A 392 3.45 9.73 3.46
CA GLU A 392 2.91 11.05 3.17
C GLU A 392 1.38 11.04 3.09
N TYR A 393 0.77 10.04 2.48
CA TYR A 393 -0.69 9.89 2.49
C TYR A 393 -1.23 9.68 3.91
N ILE A 394 -0.63 8.77 4.69
CA ILE A 394 -1.13 8.39 6.01
C ILE A 394 -0.96 9.51 7.03
N PHE A 395 0.23 10.13 7.10
CA PHE A 395 0.54 11.11 8.14
C PHE A 395 0.15 12.54 7.76
N ASN A 396 -0.38 12.75 6.56
CA ASN A 396 -0.98 14.01 6.15
C ASN A 396 -2.23 14.35 6.98
N PRO A 397 -2.55 15.63 7.19
CA PRO A 397 -3.73 16.06 7.95
C PRO A 397 -5.08 15.81 7.25
N GLY A 398 -5.11 15.35 5.98
CA GLY A 398 -6.33 14.92 5.30
C GLY A 398 -7.00 13.71 5.95
N LYS A 399 -7.98 13.09 5.27
CA LYS A 399 -8.78 11.98 5.83
C LYS A 399 -8.26 10.58 5.52
N THR A 400 -7.14 10.43 4.82
CA THR A 400 -6.58 9.12 4.49
C THR A 400 -6.17 8.37 5.77
N VAL A 401 -6.78 7.23 6.01
CA VAL A 401 -6.56 6.40 7.20
C VAL A 401 -5.90 5.06 6.92
N ALA A 402 -5.85 4.65 5.65
CA ALA A 402 -5.13 3.45 5.25
C ALA A 402 -4.55 3.59 3.84
N VAL A 403 -3.36 3.05 3.66
CA VAL A 403 -2.72 2.90 2.34
C VAL A 403 -2.31 1.45 2.19
N ILE A 404 -2.60 0.88 1.03
CA ILE A 404 -2.14 -0.43 0.59
C ILE A 404 -1.14 -0.18 -0.52
N ALA A 405 0.11 -0.54 -0.32
CA ALA A 405 1.17 -0.24 -1.26
C ALA A 405 2.29 -1.29 -1.21
N ASN A 406 3.07 -1.37 -2.27
CA ASN A 406 4.11 -2.38 -2.41
C ASN A 406 5.45 -1.91 -1.83
N SER A 407 6.08 -2.76 -1.03
CA SER A 407 7.36 -2.44 -0.38
C SER A 407 8.60 -2.71 -1.26
N VAL A 408 8.41 -3.34 -2.40
CA VAL A 408 9.46 -3.72 -3.37
C VAL A 408 8.99 -3.54 -4.80
N ASN A 409 9.88 -3.82 -5.76
CA ASN A 409 9.52 -3.87 -7.18
C ASN A 409 8.54 -5.02 -7.43
N VAL A 410 7.43 -4.74 -8.11
CA VAL A 410 6.34 -5.69 -8.36
C VAL A 410 5.96 -5.77 -9.82
N LEU A 411 5.39 -6.90 -10.20
CA LEU A 411 4.64 -7.02 -11.43
C LEU A 411 3.22 -6.51 -11.17
N GLN A 412 2.83 -5.48 -11.88
CA GLN A 412 1.45 -5.02 -11.87
C GLN A 412 0.60 -6.10 -12.54
N ASP A 413 -0.23 -6.75 -11.74
CA ASP A 413 -1.14 -7.77 -12.22
C ASP A 413 -2.55 -7.56 -11.63
N LYS A 414 -3.50 -8.39 -12.04
CA LYS A 414 -4.91 -8.31 -11.61
C LYS A 414 -5.16 -8.84 -10.19
N TRP A 415 -4.14 -9.16 -9.41
CA TRP A 415 -4.35 -9.73 -8.08
C TRP A 415 -4.92 -8.72 -7.09
N SER A 416 -4.55 -7.47 -7.22
CA SER A 416 -5.09 -6.37 -6.42
C SER A 416 -6.62 -6.30 -6.48
N ASP A 417 -7.22 -6.52 -7.64
CA ASP A 417 -8.67 -6.46 -7.84
C ASP A 417 -9.42 -7.54 -7.08
N ARG A 418 -8.88 -8.75 -7.02
CA ARG A 418 -9.56 -9.89 -6.40
C ARG A 418 -9.77 -9.69 -4.91
N TYR A 419 -8.82 -9.08 -4.24
CA TYR A 419 -8.92 -8.85 -2.80
C TYR A 419 -9.85 -7.69 -2.44
N MET A 420 -10.04 -6.74 -3.36
CA MET A 420 -10.98 -5.63 -3.13
C MET A 420 -12.41 -6.07 -2.94
N GLY A 421 -12.86 -7.11 -3.62
CA GLY A 421 -14.17 -7.69 -3.42
C GLY A 421 -14.45 -8.10 -1.97
N LEU A 422 -13.41 -8.43 -1.20
CA LEU A 422 -13.53 -8.72 0.22
C LEU A 422 -13.97 -7.50 1.03
N LEU A 423 -13.55 -6.28 0.65
CA LEU A 423 -14.02 -5.04 1.30
C LEU A 423 -15.53 -4.86 1.11
N GLY A 424 -16.03 -5.17 -0.08
CA GLY A 424 -17.46 -5.16 -0.39
C GLY A 424 -18.27 -6.14 0.46
N LEU A 425 -17.63 -7.22 0.92
CA LEU A 425 -18.21 -8.19 1.85
C LEU A 425 -18.00 -7.85 3.33
N GLY A 426 -17.38 -6.70 3.63
CA GLY A 426 -17.15 -6.23 4.99
C GLY A 426 -15.84 -6.72 5.63
N ALA A 427 -14.90 -7.24 4.85
CA ALA A 427 -13.58 -7.58 5.37
C ALA A 427 -12.78 -6.31 5.74
N ASN A 428 -11.91 -6.44 6.74
CA ASN A 428 -11.00 -5.36 7.11
C ASN A 428 -9.90 -5.18 6.05
N VAL A 429 -9.48 -3.93 5.82
CA VAL A 429 -8.45 -3.58 4.84
C VAL A 429 -7.13 -4.33 5.06
N GLY A 430 -6.79 -4.68 6.29
CA GLY A 430 -5.59 -5.45 6.63
C GLY A 430 -5.59 -6.92 6.13
N PHE A 431 -6.71 -7.43 5.58
CA PHE A 431 -6.73 -8.72 4.88
C PHE A 431 -6.23 -8.63 3.44
N ILE A 432 -6.13 -7.44 2.89
CA ILE A 432 -5.59 -7.23 1.55
C ILE A 432 -4.06 -7.40 1.64
N PRO A 433 -3.47 -8.33 0.88
CA PRO A 433 -2.05 -8.68 0.99
C PRO A 433 -1.14 -7.60 0.42
#